data_2d3802e9337e7a51f09b14cd7857dbc4
#
_entry.id   2d3802e9337e7a51f09b14cd7857dbc4
#
_cell.length_a   1.000
_cell.length_b   1.000
_cell.length_c   1.000
_cell.angle_alpha   90.00
_cell.angle_beta   90.00
_cell.angle_gamma   90.00
#
_symmetry.space_group_name_H-M   'P 1'
#
loop_
_entity.id
_entity.type
_entity.pdbx_description
1 polymer ?
#
loop_
_entity_poly.entity_id
_entity_poly.type
_entity_poly.pdbx_seq_one_letter_code
_entity_poly.pdbx_strand_id
1 'polypeptide(L)'
;RNSYSAPKQRHAHRRRGAVVKDPARETALTVIRAVRADGAYANIMLSQELRHRHLNKQDAAFATELANGTVRAQGFLDAIIAEAAHRPVEEIDGDLLDVLRLGAYQLLRTRVPQHAAVSTSTELVRAERGQGSAGFVNAVLRTISRSTPEEWDERCCPQAAQDPLGALAYRTAHPRWIAEA
;
A
#
# COMPACT_ATOMS: atom_id res chain seq x y z
N ARG A 1 48.33 -0.97 -48.00
CA ARG A 1 46.86 -1.23 -47.96
C ARG A 1 46.49 -1.39 -46.47
N ASN A 2 46.08 -0.27 -45.86
CA ASN A 2 45.58 -0.23 -44.47
C ASN A 2 44.07 -0.44 -44.51
N SER A 3 43.61 -1.50 -43.89
CA SER A 3 42.20 -1.76 -43.63
C SER A 3 41.90 -1.42 -42.17
N TYR A 4 41.36 -0.25 -41.92
CA TYR A 4 40.79 0.14 -40.63
C TYR A 4 39.42 -0.51 -40.48
N SER A 5 39.32 -1.47 -39.56
CA SER A 5 38.04 -2.03 -39.12
C SER A 5 37.47 -1.18 -38.01
N ALA A 6 36.33 -0.57 -38.25
CA ALA A 6 35.57 0.21 -37.25
C ALA A 6 34.98 -0.72 -36.17
N PRO A 7 34.93 -0.29 -34.90
CA PRO A 7 34.33 -1.05 -33.81
C PRO A 7 32.80 -1.07 -33.94
N LYS A 8 32.22 -2.27 -33.93
CA LYS A 8 30.78 -2.52 -33.89
C LYS A 8 30.25 -1.97 -32.56
N GLN A 9 29.48 -0.90 -32.60
CA GLN A 9 28.69 -0.42 -31.49
C GLN A 9 27.65 -1.49 -31.12
N ARG A 10 27.86 -2.16 -30.01
CA ARG A 10 26.86 -3.01 -29.36
C ARG A 10 25.83 -2.07 -28.71
N HIS A 11 24.72 -1.86 -29.38
CA HIS A 11 23.54 -1.27 -28.78
C HIS A 11 23.02 -2.27 -27.72
N ALA A 12 23.40 -2.00 -26.48
CA ALA A 12 22.76 -2.62 -25.34
C ALA A 12 21.31 -2.14 -25.31
N HIS A 13 20.41 -2.93 -25.87
CA HIS A 13 18.98 -2.81 -25.64
C HIS A 13 18.75 -3.07 -24.15
N ARG A 14 18.74 -2.01 -23.37
CA ARG A 14 18.19 -2.01 -22.01
C ARG A 14 16.74 -2.42 -22.16
N ARG A 15 16.45 -3.71 -21.96
CA ARG A 15 15.09 -4.21 -21.81
C ARG A 15 14.47 -3.38 -20.68
N ARG A 16 13.63 -2.41 -21.02
CA ARG A 16 12.68 -1.83 -20.07
C ARG A 16 11.88 -3.03 -19.59
N GLY A 17 12.09 -3.43 -18.33
CA GLY A 17 11.31 -4.48 -17.73
C GLY A 17 9.84 -4.17 -17.98
N ALA A 18 9.11 -5.11 -18.56
CA ALA A 18 7.67 -4.98 -18.70
C ALA A 18 7.13 -4.74 -17.28
N VAL A 19 6.45 -3.61 -17.08
CA VAL A 19 5.73 -3.34 -15.84
C VAL A 19 4.72 -4.48 -15.69
N VAL A 20 4.95 -5.35 -14.74
CA VAL A 20 4.00 -6.43 -14.45
C VAL A 20 2.75 -5.74 -13.95
N LYS A 21 1.72 -5.70 -14.78
CA LYS A 21 0.41 -5.18 -14.39
C LYS A 21 -0.13 -6.07 -13.27
N ASP A 22 -0.44 -5.47 -12.14
CA ASP A 22 -1.08 -6.13 -11.02
C ASP A 22 -2.52 -5.60 -10.89
N PRO A 23 -3.44 -6.18 -11.66
CA PRO A 23 -4.79 -5.63 -11.77
C PRO A 23 -5.56 -5.66 -10.45
N ALA A 24 -5.27 -6.62 -9.57
CA ALA A 24 -5.92 -6.69 -8.26
C ALA A 24 -5.49 -5.54 -7.35
N ARG A 25 -4.19 -5.26 -7.27
CA ARG A 25 -3.66 -4.16 -6.45
C ARG A 25 -4.00 -2.79 -7.03
N GLU A 26 -3.95 -2.64 -8.36
CA GLU A 26 -4.39 -1.41 -9.03
C GLU A 26 -5.88 -1.12 -8.76
N THR A 27 -6.74 -2.14 -8.81
CA THR A 27 -8.16 -2.02 -8.49
C THR A 27 -8.37 -1.59 -7.03
N ALA A 28 -7.70 -2.27 -6.09
CA ALA A 28 -7.78 -1.93 -4.67
C ALA A 28 -7.33 -0.49 -4.41
N LEU A 29 -6.22 -0.06 -5.01
CA LEU A 29 -5.69 1.30 -4.87
C LEU A 29 -6.67 2.36 -5.43
N THR A 30 -7.31 2.09 -6.57
CA THR A 30 -8.35 2.98 -7.13
C THR A 30 -9.49 3.18 -6.14
N VAL A 31 -9.96 2.11 -5.51
CA VAL A 31 -11.05 2.18 -4.50
C VAL A 31 -10.61 2.96 -3.26
N ILE A 32 -9.42 2.68 -2.73
CA ILE A 32 -8.88 3.36 -1.54
C ILE A 32 -8.77 4.87 -1.79
N ARG A 33 -8.25 5.28 -2.94
CA ARG A 33 -8.15 6.68 -3.36
C ARG A 33 -9.51 7.37 -3.48
N ALA A 34 -10.49 6.71 -4.08
CA ALA A 34 -11.84 7.26 -4.21
C ALA A 34 -12.52 7.45 -2.84
N VAL A 35 -12.32 6.52 -1.90
CA VAL A 35 -12.82 6.66 -0.53
C VAL A 35 -12.19 7.87 0.16
N ARG A 36 -10.87 8.05 0.04
CA ARG A 36 -10.16 9.18 0.65
C ARG A 36 -10.52 10.52 0.01
N ALA A 37 -10.51 10.60 -1.32
CA ALA A 37 -10.65 11.87 -2.04
C ALA A 37 -12.09 12.35 -2.14
N ASP A 38 -13.03 11.43 -2.36
CA ASP A 38 -14.42 11.75 -2.72
C ASP A 38 -15.42 11.35 -1.62
N GLY A 39 -14.96 10.74 -0.52
CA GLY A 39 -15.85 10.16 0.49
C GLY A 39 -16.71 9.02 -0.05
N ALA A 40 -16.25 8.34 -1.12
CA ALA A 40 -17.01 7.31 -1.80
C ALA A 40 -17.23 6.09 -0.89
N TYR A 41 -18.37 5.41 -1.12
CA TYR A 41 -18.63 4.14 -0.44
C TYR A 41 -17.78 3.02 -1.08
N ALA A 42 -16.88 2.44 -0.29
CA ALA A 42 -15.93 1.42 -0.75
C ALA A 42 -16.59 0.25 -1.49
N ASN A 43 -17.72 -0.26 -1.01
CA ASN A 43 -18.45 -1.37 -1.61
C ASN A 43 -19.03 -1.02 -2.99
N ILE A 44 -19.51 0.21 -3.18
CA ILE A 44 -20.05 0.68 -4.44
C ILE A 44 -18.92 0.83 -5.47
N MET A 45 -17.86 1.54 -5.10
CA MET A 45 -16.69 1.74 -5.95
C MET A 45 -16.04 0.41 -6.34
N LEU A 46 -15.86 -0.49 -5.39
CA LEU A 46 -15.30 -1.80 -5.64
C LEU A 46 -16.15 -2.60 -6.65
N SER A 47 -17.47 -2.60 -6.47
CA SER A 47 -18.37 -3.30 -7.41
C SER A 47 -18.30 -2.73 -8.82
N GLN A 48 -18.15 -1.44 -8.97
CA GLN A 48 -17.97 -0.77 -10.26
C GLN A 48 -16.64 -1.14 -10.92
N GLU A 49 -15.55 -1.03 -10.17
CA GLU A 49 -14.19 -1.34 -10.67
C GLU A 49 -14.06 -2.82 -11.08
N LEU A 50 -14.58 -3.75 -10.28
CA LEU A 50 -14.56 -5.17 -10.62
C LEU A 50 -15.27 -5.49 -11.93
N ARG A 51 -16.43 -4.85 -12.17
CA ARG A 51 -17.18 -5.00 -13.44
C ARG A 51 -16.43 -4.37 -14.61
N HIS A 52 -15.86 -3.19 -14.41
CA HIS A 52 -15.17 -2.45 -15.47
C HIS A 52 -13.87 -3.15 -15.92
N ARG A 53 -13.11 -3.69 -14.98
CA ARG A 53 -11.79 -4.29 -15.26
C ARG A 53 -11.82 -5.75 -15.68
N HIS A 54 -12.98 -6.41 -15.61
CA HIS A 54 -13.16 -7.82 -16.02
C HIS A 54 -12.12 -8.76 -15.39
N LEU A 55 -11.85 -8.60 -14.09
CA LEU A 55 -10.88 -9.43 -13.38
C LEU A 55 -11.33 -10.89 -13.34
N ASN A 56 -10.37 -11.81 -13.39
CA ASN A 56 -10.66 -13.20 -13.08
C ASN A 56 -11.10 -13.35 -11.61
N LYS A 57 -11.69 -14.49 -11.26
CA LYS A 57 -12.28 -14.71 -9.94
C LYS A 57 -11.27 -14.55 -8.79
N GLN A 58 -10.04 -14.99 -9.00
CA GLN A 58 -8.98 -14.92 -7.98
C GLN A 58 -8.53 -13.48 -7.75
N ASP A 59 -8.25 -12.72 -8.82
CA ASP A 59 -7.86 -11.31 -8.73
C ASP A 59 -8.99 -10.45 -8.17
N ALA A 60 -10.25 -10.73 -8.53
CA ALA A 60 -11.41 -10.04 -7.98
C ALA A 60 -11.56 -10.27 -6.47
N ALA A 61 -11.38 -11.50 -6.00
CA ALA A 61 -11.41 -11.83 -4.58
C ALA A 61 -10.26 -11.13 -3.82
N PHE A 62 -9.06 -11.14 -4.39
CA PHE A 62 -7.90 -10.49 -3.79
C PHE A 62 -8.04 -8.96 -3.76
N ALA A 63 -8.51 -8.34 -4.84
CA ALA A 63 -8.80 -6.91 -4.88
C ALA A 63 -9.85 -6.51 -3.82
N THR A 64 -10.87 -7.36 -3.64
CA THR A 64 -11.93 -7.16 -2.64
C THR A 64 -11.35 -7.18 -1.21
N GLU A 65 -10.53 -8.18 -0.92
CA GLU A 65 -9.83 -8.29 0.37
C GLU A 65 -8.97 -7.05 0.64
N LEU A 66 -8.13 -6.67 -0.32
CA LEU A 66 -7.20 -5.56 -0.18
C LEU A 66 -7.94 -4.22 0.00
N ALA A 67 -8.94 -3.93 -0.81
CA ALA A 67 -9.68 -2.68 -0.74
C ALA A 67 -10.42 -2.54 0.59
N ASN A 68 -11.29 -3.50 0.91
CA ASN A 68 -12.12 -3.45 2.12
C ASN A 68 -11.27 -3.55 3.39
N GLY A 69 -10.26 -4.42 3.39
CA GLY A 69 -9.37 -4.60 4.54
C GLY A 69 -8.56 -3.33 4.83
N THR A 70 -7.99 -2.72 3.81
CA THR A 70 -7.19 -1.48 3.96
C THR A 70 -8.06 -0.32 4.46
N VAL A 71 -9.23 -0.10 3.85
CA VAL A 71 -10.14 0.98 4.28
C VAL A 71 -10.60 0.77 5.72
N ARG A 72 -10.97 -0.45 6.08
CA ARG A 72 -11.41 -0.78 7.45
C ARG A 72 -10.31 -0.58 8.48
N ALA A 73 -9.08 -0.98 8.15
CA ALA A 73 -7.92 -0.92 9.04
C ALA A 73 -7.20 0.44 9.05
N GLN A 74 -7.75 1.48 8.41
CA GLN A 74 -7.05 2.74 8.17
C GLN A 74 -6.43 3.33 9.44
N GLY A 75 -7.15 3.46 10.54
CA GLY A 75 -6.62 4.05 11.77
C GLY A 75 -5.47 3.24 12.38
N PHE A 76 -5.57 1.91 12.34
CA PHE A 76 -4.49 1.00 12.72
C PHE A 76 -3.25 1.17 11.83
N LEU A 77 -3.45 1.22 10.52
CA LEU A 77 -2.35 1.37 9.55
C LEU A 77 -1.69 2.74 9.67
N ASP A 78 -2.46 3.80 9.87
CA ASP A 78 -1.93 5.16 10.00
C ASP A 78 -1.03 5.32 11.21
N ALA A 79 -1.37 4.73 12.36
CA ALA A 79 -0.51 4.75 13.53
C ALA A 79 0.85 4.09 13.27
N ILE A 80 0.86 2.93 12.60
CA ILE A 80 2.08 2.20 12.26
C ILE A 80 2.90 2.95 11.19
N ILE A 81 2.24 3.51 10.17
CA ILE A 81 2.91 4.29 9.12
C ILE A 81 3.55 5.54 9.71
N ALA A 82 2.87 6.27 10.59
CA ALA A 82 3.41 7.46 11.24
C ALA A 82 4.68 7.13 12.04
N GLU A 83 4.66 6.06 12.81
CA GLU A 83 5.81 5.59 13.58
C GLU A 83 6.96 5.16 12.67
N ALA A 84 6.68 4.36 11.63
CA ALA A 84 7.69 3.87 10.70
C ALA A 84 8.29 4.98 9.80
N ALA A 85 7.52 6.01 9.46
CA ALA A 85 7.94 7.15 8.67
C ALA A 85 8.58 8.27 9.50
N HIS A 86 8.48 8.21 10.83
CA HIS A 86 8.88 9.27 11.77
C HIS A 86 8.26 10.63 11.44
N ARG A 87 6.98 10.62 11.03
CA ARG A 87 6.19 11.83 10.76
C ARG A 87 4.68 11.55 10.82
N PRO A 88 3.86 12.56 11.16
CA PRO A 88 2.41 12.45 11.09
C PRO A 88 1.94 12.08 9.68
N VAL A 89 0.87 11.29 9.57
CA VAL A 89 0.33 10.88 8.26
C VAL A 89 -0.22 12.06 7.47
N GLU A 90 -0.63 13.13 8.14
CA GLU A 90 -1.11 14.37 7.53
C GLU A 90 -0.02 15.10 6.73
N GLU A 91 1.25 14.84 7.02
CA GLU A 91 2.41 15.39 6.32
C GLU A 91 2.85 14.51 5.13
N ILE A 92 2.22 13.36 4.93
CA ILE A 92 2.49 12.47 3.80
C ILE A 92 1.52 12.79 2.67
N ASP A 93 2.03 12.89 1.44
CA ASP A 93 1.18 13.04 0.24
C ASP A 93 0.11 11.94 0.22
N GLY A 94 -1.15 12.31 0.02
CA GLY A 94 -2.29 11.40 0.16
C GLY A 94 -2.22 10.18 -0.76
N ASP A 95 -1.73 10.34 -1.98
CA ASP A 95 -1.60 9.22 -2.93
C ASP A 95 -0.49 8.25 -2.50
N LEU A 96 0.59 8.77 -1.90
CA LEU A 96 1.65 7.93 -1.31
C LEU A 96 1.16 7.24 -0.05
N LEU A 97 0.39 7.93 0.78
CA LEU A 97 -0.21 7.36 1.98
C LEU A 97 -1.15 6.19 1.65
N ASP A 98 -1.96 6.31 0.61
CA ASP A 98 -2.85 5.23 0.17
C ASP A 98 -2.06 3.99 -0.26
N VAL A 99 -0.93 4.16 -0.95
CA VAL A 99 -0.05 3.03 -1.30
C VAL A 99 0.63 2.45 -0.06
N LEU A 100 1.05 3.29 0.90
CA LEU A 100 1.61 2.83 2.17
C LEU A 100 0.58 2.02 2.97
N ARG A 101 -0.67 2.48 3.05
CA ARG A 101 -1.77 1.74 3.69
C ARG A 101 -1.98 0.37 3.05
N LEU A 102 -2.06 0.33 1.71
CA LEU A 102 -2.21 -0.92 0.94
C LEU A 102 -1.04 -1.87 1.16
N GLY A 103 0.20 -1.37 1.16
CA GLY A 103 1.41 -2.15 1.41
C GLY A 103 1.48 -2.67 2.85
N ALA A 104 1.22 -1.80 3.83
CA ALA A 104 1.21 -2.15 5.24
C ALA A 104 0.12 -3.19 5.58
N TYR A 105 -1.08 -3.06 4.99
CA TYR A 105 -2.13 -4.05 5.13
C TYR A 105 -1.67 -5.44 4.65
N GLN A 106 -1.02 -5.51 3.50
CA GLN A 106 -0.49 -6.77 2.97
C GLN A 106 0.57 -7.38 3.91
N LEU A 107 1.46 -6.55 4.46
CA LEU A 107 2.52 -6.99 5.37
C LEU A 107 1.98 -7.54 6.71
N LEU A 108 0.94 -6.91 7.22
CA LEU A 108 0.48 -7.13 8.60
C LEU A 108 -0.78 -8.01 8.71
N ARG A 109 -1.58 -8.09 7.66
CA ARG A 109 -2.92 -8.71 7.71
C ARG A 109 -3.18 -9.75 6.63
N THR A 110 -2.22 -10.02 5.75
CA THR A 110 -2.36 -11.03 4.70
C THR A 110 -1.22 -12.04 4.73
N ARG A 111 -1.35 -13.09 3.91
CA ARG A 111 -0.29 -14.08 3.72
C ARG A 111 0.62 -13.77 2.53
N VAL A 112 0.54 -12.58 1.99
CA VAL A 112 1.44 -12.14 0.91
C VAL A 112 2.87 -12.14 1.42
N PRO A 113 3.83 -12.73 0.70
CA PRO A 113 5.24 -12.66 1.08
C PRO A 113 5.69 -11.21 1.22
N GLN A 114 6.46 -10.91 2.29
CA GLN A 114 6.89 -9.54 2.59
C GLN A 114 7.59 -8.85 1.41
N HIS A 115 8.49 -9.56 0.73
CA HIS A 115 9.19 -9.02 -0.43
C HIS A 115 8.24 -8.65 -1.58
N ALA A 116 7.17 -9.43 -1.78
CA ALA A 116 6.16 -9.16 -2.81
C ALA A 116 5.31 -7.93 -2.42
N ALA A 117 4.88 -7.83 -1.17
CA ALA A 117 4.13 -6.66 -0.70
C ALA A 117 4.92 -5.36 -0.86
N VAL A 118 6.22 -5.36 -0.49
CA VAL A 118 7.09 -4.19 -0.63
C VAL A 118 7.35 -3.87 -2.10
N SER A 119 7.76 -4.86 -2.91
CA SER A 119 8.14 -4.61 -4.31
C SER A 119 6.97 -4.16 -5.17
N THR A 120 5.80 -4.79 -5.05
CA THR A 120 4.62 -4.42 -5.85
C THR A 120 4.11 -3.02 -5.49
N SER A 121 4.06 -2.66 -4.21
CA SER A 121 3.68 -1.31 -3.77
C SER A 121 4.69 -0.26 -4.26
N THR A 122 5.98 -0.56 -4.20
CA THR A 122 7.04 0.33 -4.71
C THR A 122 6.92 0.54 -6.22
N GLU A 123 6.61 -0.51 -6.99
CA GLU A 123 6.43 -0.42 -8.44
C GLU A 123 5.20 0.42 -8.83
N LEU A 124 4.09 0.31 -8.11
CA LEU A 124 2.91 1.15 -8.32
C LEU A 124 3.27 2.64 -8.24
N VAL A 125 4.00 3.04 -7.20
CA VAL A 125 4.44 4.42 -7.04
C VAL A 125 5.48 4.83 -8.09
N ARG A 126 6.43 3.94 -8.41
CA ARG A 126 7.47 4.24 -9.40
C ARG A 126 6.87 4.56 -10.77
N ALA A 127 5.84 3.81 -11.17
CA ALA A 127 5.15 4.03 -12.43
C ALA A 127 4.43 5.39 -12.50
N GLU A 128 3.86 5.84 -11.38
CA GLU A 128 3.07 7.06 -11.31
C GLU A 128 3.89 8.33 -10.95
N ARG A 129 4.82 8.20 -10.00
CA ARG A 129 5.48 9.33 -9.33
C ARG A 129 7.00 9.33 -9.41
N GLY A 130 7.57 8.30 -10.04
CA GLY A 130 9.02 8.18 -10.25
C GLY A 130 9.81 7.65 -9.05
N GLN A 131 11.14 7.69 -9.18
CA GLN A 131 12.08 6.99 -8.29
C GLN A 131 12.13 7.55 -6.86
N GLY A 132 12.03 8.87 -6.68
CA GLY A 132 12.10 9.48 -5.35
C GLY A 132 10.96 9.04 -4.44
N SER A 133 9.72 9.12 -4.94
CA SER A 133 8.53 8.67 -4.22
C SER A 133 8.54 7.16 -3.97
N ALA A 134 9.01 6.39 -4.95
CA ALA A 134 9.18 4.94 -4.80
C ALA A 134 10.22 4.60 -3.72
N GLY A 135 11.31 5.35 -3.63
CA GLY A 135 12.33 5.21 -2.59
C GLY A 135 11.76 5.43 -1.19
N PHE A 136 10.96 6.46 -1.00
CA PHE A 136 10.29 6.74 0.27
C PHE A 136 9.33 5.60 0.67
N VAL A 137 8.44 5.18 -0.22
CA VAL A 137 7.50 4.07 0.05
C VAL A 137 8.25 2.78 0.37
N ASN A 138 9.29 2.45 -0.39
CA ASN A 138 10.13 1.28 -0.13
C ASN A 138 10.78 1.33 1.27
N ALA A 139 11.32 2.49 1.67
CA ALA A 139 11.97 2.64 2.97
C ALA A 139 10.97 2.43 4.12
N VAL A 140 9.79 3.06 4.07
CA VAL A 140 8.76 2.93 5.10
C VAL A 140 8.25 1.49 5.19
N LEU A 141 7.89 0.87 4.06
CA LEU A 141 7.39 -0.51 4.06
C LEU A 141 8.44 -1.52 4.52
N ARG A 142 9.72 -1.30 4.20
CA ARG A 142 10.82 -2.13 4.76
C ARG A 142 10.95 -1.96 6.26
N THR A 143 10.78 -0.76 6.80
CA THR A 143 10.75 -0.54 8.24
C THR A 143 9.60 -1.30 8.87
N ILE A 144 8.40 -1.24 8.28
CA ILE A 144 7.23 -1.99 8.78
C ILE A 144 7.48 -3.49 8.74
N SER A 145 8.11 -4.01 7.69
CA SER A 145 8.35 -5.46 7.53
C SER A 145 9.38 -6.06 8.49
N ARG A 146 10.13 -5.24 9.23
CA ARG A 146 11.15 -5.71 10.19
C ARG A 146 10.59 -6.14 11.53
N SER A 147 9.35 -5.80 11.82
CA SER A 147 8.67 -6.13 13.07
C SER A 147 7.40 -6.92 12.81
N THR A 148 7.05 -7.76 13.77
CA THR A 148 5.80 -8.53 13.73
C THR A 148 4.60 -7.63 14.01
N PRO A 149 3.36 -8.06 13.65
CA PRO A 149 2.14 -7.33 14.03
C PRO A 149 2.05 -7.09 15.54
N GLU A 150 2.44 -8.07 16.35
CA GLU A 150 2.42 -7.99 17.81
C GLU A 150 3.39 -6.92 18.34
N GLU A 151 4.60 -6.83 17.78
CA GLU A 151 5.57 -5.79 18.12
C GLU A 151 5.09 -4.38 17.73
N TRP A 152 4.33 -4.28 16.64
CA TRP A 152 3.69 -3.02 16.25
C TRP A 152 2.54 -2.68 17.18
N ASP A 153 1.75 -3.66 17.63
CA ASP A 153 0.68 -3.47 18.61
C ASP A 153 1.24 -2.92 19.93
N GLU A 154 2.34 -3.46 20.41
CA GLU A 154 2.99 -2.99 21.63
C GLU A 154 3.46 -1.52 21.53
N ARG A 155 3.92 -1.11 20.35
CA ARG A 155 4.44 0.25 20.12
C ARG A 155 3.36 1.27 19.82
N CYS A 156 2.36 0.90 19.05
CA CYS A 156 1.39 1.84 18.47
C CYS A 156 0.01 1.80 19.13
N CYS A 157 -0.35 0.71 19.82
CA CYS A 157 -1.64 0.63 20.49
C CYS A 157 -1.67 1.59 21.69
N PRO A 158 -2.63 2.52 21.75
CA PRO A 158 -2.81 3.36 22.92
C PRO A 158 -2.97 2.53 24.20
N GLN A 159 -2.41 3.01 25.31
CA GLN A 159 -2.58 2.34 26.59
C GLN A 159 -4.04 2.47 27.05
N ALA A 160 -4.71 1.32 27.23
CA ALA A 160 -6.13 1.29 27.60
C ALA A 160 -6.44 2.02 28.91
N ALA A 161 -5.46 2.13 29.82
CA ALA A 161 -5.60 2.88 31.07
C ALA A 161 -5.67 4.41 30.86
N GLN A 162 -5.07 4.92 29.77
CA GLN A 162 -5.01 6.34 29.46
C GLN A 162 -6.00 6.75 28.37
N ASP A 163 -6.20 5.88 27.37
CA ASP A 163 -7.12 6.06 26.26
C ASP A 163 -7.83 4.75 25.89
N PRO A 164 -8.86 4.35 26.66
CA PRO A 164 -9.56 3.08 26.43
C PRO A 164 -10.28 3.04 25.08
N LEU A 165 -10.83 4.17 24.61
CA LEU A 165 -11.50 4.24 23.30
C LEU A 165 -10.51 4.19 22.16
N GLY A 166 -9.36 4.86 22.28
CA GLY A 166 -8.29 4.76 21.30
C GLY A 166 -7.72 3.35 21.22
N ALA A 167 -7.53 2.68 22.34
CA ALA A 167 -7.08 1.29 22.38
C ALA A 167 -8.10 0.34 21.74
N LEU A 168 -9.39 0.54 21.97
CA LEU A 168 -10.45 -0.24 21.35
C LEU A 168 -10.49 0.00 19.84
N ALA A 169 -10.50 1.25 19.40
CA ALA A 169 -10.49 1.64 17.99
C ALA A 169 -9.31 1.03 17.24
N TYR A 170 -8.11 1.12 17.81
CA TYR A 170 -6.90 0.53 17.27
C TYR A 170 -7.02 -1.00 17.11
N ARG A 171 -7.39 -1.71 18.18
CA ARG A 171 -7.47 -3.19 18.18
C ARG A 171 -8.55 -3.73 17.28
N THR A 172 -9.69 -3.05 17.20
CA THR A 172 -10.81 -3.47 16.34
C THR A 172 -10.66 -2.98 14.90
N ALA A 173 -9.64 -2.17 14.61
CA ALA A 173 -9.43 -1.51 13.34
C ALA A 173 -10.65 -0.67 12.89
N HIS A 174 -11.36 -0.07 13.84
CA HIS A 174 -12.48 0.84 13.57
C HIS A 174 -12.05 2.29 13.83
N PRO A 175 -12.64 3.28 13.14
CA PRO A 175 -12.47 4.67 13.48
C PRO A 175 -12.90 4.95 14.93
N ARG A 176 -12.23 5.90 15.60
CA ARG A 176 -12.51 6.24 16.99
C ARG A 176 -13.99 6.61 17.25
N TRP A 177 -14.62 7.32 16.32
CA TRP A 177 -16.03 7.72 16.44
C TRP A 177 -17.01 6.52 16.47
N ILE A 178 -16.63 5.36 15.93
CA ILE A 178 -17.42 4.12 16.07
C ILE A 178 -17.25 3.54 17.46
N ALA A 179 -16.08 3.66 18.07
CA ALA A 179 -15.85 3.18 19.43
C ALA A 179 -16.52 4.07 20.49
N GLU A 180 -16.90 5.31 20.13
CA GLU A 180 -17.59 6.28 20.98
C GLU A 180 -19.13 6.11 20.93
N ALA A 181 -19.65 5.39 19.94
CA ALA A 181 -21.09 5.15 19.75
C ALA A 181 -21.60 4.02 20.64
#